data_4e888b701a19aae6b92abd1904d6a40f
#
_entry.id   4e888b701a19aae6b92abd1904d6a40f
#
_cell.length_a   1.000
_cell.length_b   1.000
_cell.length_c   1.000
_cell.angle_alpha   90.00
_cell.angle_beta   90.00
_cell.angle_gamma   90.00
#
_symmetry.space_group_name_H-M   'P 1'
#
loop_
_entity.id
_entity.type
_entity.pdbx_description
1 polymer ?
#
loop_
_entity_poly.entity_id
_entity_poly.type
_entity_poly.pdbx_seq_one_letter_code
_entity_poly.pdbx_strand_id
1 'polypeptide(L)'
;MSRLASAVLCLSVVAVSPAFSAQHHSVPNFATDSRTGWVKTPGSDEFIAPASGPRPVQDDPAHPYVSNGHPGDGGDPNGQETIKIADITNPILQPWAAEQMRKANEAVLAGKIGFTARARCWPAGVPGFLTYPVTPLYFIQSPTEVVITWGQDFQLRRVYLNVPHSPNPRPSWFGESVGHYENGDTLVIDTIGFVEHPLSFVDNYRTPHTKDLHVVERWKIVENGAWLEVEAKIVDRGAFTTPWTALQRYRRVAQGPLGEQVCAENNGDHFAQDIEPIPQDGTPDF
;
A
#
# COMPACT_ATOMS: atom_id res chain seq x y z
N MET A 1 39.41 77.72 -38.20
CA MET A 1 39.00 77.19 -36.86
C MET A 1 38.10 75.99 -37.10
N SER A 2 38.67 74.77 -37.11
CA SER A 2 38.01 73.56 -37.39
C SER A 2 37.73 72.81 -36.09
N ARG A 3 36.50 72.53 -35.78
CA ARG A 3 36.17 71.73 -34.60
C ARG A 3 35.89 70.25 -35.05
N LEU A 4 36.82 69.38 -34.69
CA LEU A 4 36.57 67.93 -34.80
C LEU A 4 35.63 67.46 -33.72
N ALA A 5 34.56 66.84 -34.13
CA ALA A 5 33.65 66.15 -33.22
C ALA A 5 34.03 64.67 -33.15
N SER A 6 34.44 64.23 -31.96
CA SER A 6 34.69 62.77 -31.72
C SER A 6 33.38 62.08 -31.41
N ALA A 7 33.00 61.14 -32.25
CA ALA A 7 31.88 60.22 -31.98
C ALA A 7 32.38 59.04 -31.16
N VAL A 8 31.84 58.87 -29.96
CA VAL A 8 32.03 57.69 -29.10
C VAL A 8 31.00 56.63 -29.48
N LEU A 9 31.50 55.52 -30.02
CA LEU A 9 30.70 54.38 -30.37
C LEU A 9 30.56 53.45 -29.13
N CYS A 10 29.38 53.48 -28.48
CA CYS A 10 29.11 52.53 -27.40
C CYS A 10 28.68 51.16 -28.00
N LEU A 11 29.57 50.16 -27.91
CA LEU A 11 29.23 48.78 -28.17
C LEU A 11 28.47 48.21 -26.94
N SER A 12 27.17 47.98 -27.09
CA SER A 12 26.40 47.22 -26.11
C SER A 12 26.57 45.71 -26.36
N VAL A 13 27.28 45.07 -25.46
CA VAL A 13 27.38 43.60 -25.42
C VAL A 13 26.11 43.05 -24.84
N VAL A 14 25.27 42.45 -25.69
CA VAL A 14 24.09 41.69 -25.25
C VAL A 14 24.61 40.33 -24.77
N ALA A 15 24.61 40.13 -23.46
CA ALA A 15 24.88 38.81 -22.85
C ALA A 15 23.67 37.93 -23.09
N VAL A 16 23.79 36.98 -24.00
CA VAL A 16 22.81 35.88 -24.19
C VAL A 16 23.09 34.87 -23.08
N SER A 17 22.27 34.92 -22.02
CA SER A 17 22.22 33.86 -21.03
C SER A 17 21.69 32.58 -21.69
N PRO A 18 22.35 31.42 -21.56
CA PRO A 18 21.80 30.18 -22.02
C PRO A 18 20.54 29.89 -21.18
N ALA A 19 19.41 29.86 -21.83
CA ALA A 19 18.19 29.35 -21.22
C ALA A 19 18.43 27.86 -20.96
N PHE A 20 18.63 27.50 -19.70
CA PHE A 20 18.54 26.13 -19.27
C PHE A 20 17.09 25.69 -19.54
N SER A 21 16.89 24.98 -20.62
CA SER A 21 15.66 24.22 -20.86
C SER A 21 15.61 23.13 -19.77
N ALA A 22 14.89 23.38 -18.69
CA ALA A 22 14.50 22.34 -17.78
C ALA A 22 13.68 21.34 -18.60
N GLN A 23 14.26 20.17 -18.86
CA GLN A 23 13.50 19.06 -19.40
C GLN A 23 12.40 18.77 -18.39
N HIS A 24 11.19 19.22 -18.68
CA HIS A 24 10.00 18.75 -17.98
C HIS A 24 9.86 17.26 -18.30
N HIS A 25 10.48 16.40 -17.51
CA HIS A 25 10.09 15.01 -17.48
C HIS A 25 8.63 14.97 -17.05
N SER A 26 7.76 14.58 -17.95
CA SER A 26 6.36 14.40 -17.62
C SER A 26 6.27 13.33 -16.54
N VAL A 27 5.80 13.69 -15.35
CA VAL A 27 5.53 12.69 -14.30
C VAL A 27 4.48 11.70 -14.78
N PRO A 28 4.53 10.42 -14.36
CA PRO A 28 3.54 9.44 -14.76
C PRO A 28 2.14 9.87 -14.28
N ASN A 29 1.17 9.76 -15.14
CA ASN A 29 -0.20 10.08 -14.79
C ASN A 29 -0.91 8.83 -14.24
N PHE A 30 -0.91 8.69 -12.93
CA PHE A 30 -1.67 7.65 -12.22
C PHE A 30 -3.14 8.00 -12.10
N ALA A 31 -3.51 9.26 -12.32
CA ALA A 31 -4.86 9.71 -12.16
C ALA A 31 -5.84 8.88 -12.99
N THR A 32 -6.94 8.58 -12.37
CA THR A 32 -8.08 7.93 -12.99
C THR A 32 -9.21 8.94 -13.02
N ASP A 33 -9.98 8.95 -14.09
CA ASP A 33 -11.21 9.73 -14.12
C ASP A 33 -12.28 9.03 -13.25
N SER A 34 -13.42 9.68 -13.07
CA SER A 34 -14.52 9.12 -12.28
C SER A 34 -15.12 7.81 -12.82
N ARG A 35 -14.63 7.33 -13.94
CA ARG A 35 -15.14 6.13 -14.62
C ARG A 35 -14.11 5.02 -14.74
N THR A 36 -12.87 5.28 -14.36
CA THR A 36 -11.78 4.30 -14.38
C THR A 36 -11.10 4.21 -13.03
N GLY A 37 -10.66 3.03 -12.67
CA GLY A 37 -9.90 2.76 -11.45
C GLY A 37 -8.84 1.71 -11.70
N TRP A 38 -7.93 1.56 -10.75
CA TRP A 38 -6.92 0.52 -10.73
C TRP A 38 -7.41 -0.63 -9.86
N VAL A 39 -7.73 -1.76 -10.48
CA VAL A 39 -8.31 -2.92 -9.79
C VAL A 39 -7.37 -4.10 -9.84
N LYS A 40 -7.18 -4.76 -8.71
CA LYS A 40 -6.45 -6.03 -8.66
C LYS A 40 -7.15 -7.10 -9.48
N THR A 41 -6.38 -8.07 -9.93
CA THR A 41 -6.94 -9.28 -10.53
C THR A 41 -7.69 -10.07 -9.44
N PRO A 42 -8.89 -10.56 -9.71
CA PRO A 42 -9.58 -11.46 -8.78
C PRO A 42 -8.68 -12.63 -8.37
N GLY A 43 -8.70 -12.99 -7.11
CA GLY A 43 -7.84 -14.05 -6.53
C GLY A 43 -6.41 -13.62 -6.20
N SER A 44 -6.06 -12.33 -6.37
CA SER A 44 -4.73 -11.80 -6.02
C SER A 44 -4.71 -11.08 -4.67
N ASP A 45 -5.33 -11.66 -3.65
CA ASP A 45 -5.42 -11.10 -2.30
C ASP A 45 -4.11 -11.23 -1.51
N GLU A 46 -3.07 -11.68 -2.19
CA GLU A 46 -1.74 -11.91 -1.66
C GLU A 46 -0.74 -11.06 -2.38
N PHE A 47 0.40 -10.89 -1.74
CA PHE A 47 1.55 -10.36 -2.43
C PHE A 47 2.10 -11.37 -3.45
N ILE A 48 2.41 -10.88 -4.62
CA ILE A 48 3.15 -11.65 -5.61
C ILE A 48 4.61 -11.73 -5.14
N ALA A 49 5.14 -12.94 -5.06
CA ALA A 49 6.53 -13.14 -4.69
C ALA A 49 7.47 -12.63 -5.80
N PRO A 50 8.58 -11.97 -5.45
CA PRO A 50 9.58 -11.57 -6.42
C PRO A 50 10.24 -12.81 -7.06
N ALA A 51 10.82 -12.63 -8.25
CA ALA A 51 11.51 -13.71 -8.96
C ALA A 51 12.71 -14.27 -8.19
N SER A 52 13.31 -13.48 -7.31
CA SER A 52 14.45 -13.87 -6.47
C SER A 52 14.47 -13.08 -5.17
N GLY A 53 15.19 -13.59 -4.19
CA GLY A 53 15.34 -12.96 -2.88
C GLY A 53 14.32 -13.45 -1.84
N PRO A 54 14.32 -12.83 -0.65
CA PRO A 54 13.37 -13.14 0.41
C PRO A 54 11.94 -12.84 -0.03
N ARG A 55 11.03 -13.78 0.23
CA ARG A 55 9.64 -13.74 -0.24
C ARG A 55 8.68 -13.39 0.88
N PRO A 56 7.53 -12.76 0.56
CA PRO A 56 6.44 -12.58 1.51
C PRO A 56 5.94 -13.94 2.02
N VAL A 57 5.22 -13.91 3.13
CA VAL A 57 4.49 -15.08 3.63
C VAL A 57 3.47 -15.51 2.57
N GLN A 58 3.25 -16.79 2.45
CA GLN A 58 2.32 -17.42 1.51
C GLN A 58 1.42 -18.40 2.28
N ASP A 59 0.47 -19.02 1.59
CA ASP A 59 -0.34 -20.08 2.14
C ASP A 59 0.50 -21.24 2.68
N ASP A 60 0.08 -21.79 3.81
CA ASP A 60 0.57 -23.08 4.27
C ASP A 60 0.22 -24.15 3.21
N PRO A 61 1.19 -24.87 2.65
CA PRO A 61 0.93 -25.91 1.65
C PRO A 61 -0.01 -27.02 2.13
N ALA A 62 -0.10 -27.26 3.43
CA ALA A 62 -1.03 -28.22 4.01
C ALA A 62 -2.47 -27.69 4.12
N HIS A 63 -2.64 -26.38 4.06
CA HIS A 63 -3.91 -25.68 4.20
C HIS A 63 -4.04 -24.58 3.14
N PRO A 64 -4.06 -24.93 1.85
CA PRO A 64 -4.16 -23.94 0.78
C PRO A 64 -5.49 -23.17 0.89
N TYR A 65 -5.43 -21.88 0.66
CA TYR A 65 -6.61 -21.05 0.66
C TYR A 65 -7.58 -21.45 -0.45
N VAL A 66 -8.81 -21.74 -0.07
CA VAL A 66 -9.90 -21.98 -1.00
C VAL A 66 -10.88 -20.82 -0.83
N SER A 67 -11.01 -20.00 -1.86
CA SER A 67 -11.96 -18.90 -1.83
C SER A 67 -13.40 -19.42 -1.76
N ASN A 68 -14.19 -18.83 -0.89
CA ASN A 68 -15.65 -18.97 -0.86
C ASN A 68 -16.35 -18.31 -2.04
N GLY A 69 -15.73 -18.13 -3.17
CA GLY A 69 -16.29 -17.41 -4.29
C GLY A 69 -17.79 -17.58 -4.46
N HIS A 70 -18.45 -16.57 -4.99
CA HIS A 70 -19.85 -16.71 -5.37
C HIS A 70 -20.02 -17.89 -6.31
N PRO A 71 -21.19 -18.54 -6.35
CA PRO A 71 -21.46 -19.59 -7.29
C PRO A 71 -21.06 -19.14 -8.71
N GLY A 72 -20.06 -19.79 -9.30
CA GLY A 72 -19.47 -19.41 -10.57
C GLY A 72 -18.00 -18.99 -10.54
N ASP A 73 -17.45 -18.64 -9.38
CA ASP A 73 -16.04 -18.23 -9.24
C ASP A 73 -15.07 -19.41 -9.02
N GLY A 74 -15.60 -20.63 -8.96
CA GLY A 74 -14.81 -21.85 -8.71
C GLY A 74 -14.48 -22.10 -7.24
N GLY A 75 -15.00 -21.29 -6.32
CA GLY A 75 -14.85 -21.52 -4.88
C GLY A 75 -15.74 -22.65 -4.38
N ASP A 76 -15.44 -23.19 -3.20
CA ASP A 76 -16.27 -24.19 -2.55
C ASP A 76 -17.57 -23.55 -2.04
N PRO A 77 -18.74 -23.90 -2.60
CA PRO A 77 -20.02 -23.33 -2.16
C PRO A 77 -20.40 -23.71 -0.72
N ASN A 78 -19.73 -24.69 -0.14
CA ASN A 78 -19.89 -25.11 1.26
C ASN A 78 -18.72 -24.64 2.13
N GLY A 79 -17.71 -24.02 1.52
CA GLY A 79 -16.56 -23.50 2.25
C GLY A 79 -16.96 -22.30 3.10
N GLN A 80 -16.47 -22.24 4.30
CA GLN A 80 -16.51 -20.98 5.06
C GLN A 80 -15.53 -20.01 4.46
N GLU A 81 -15.85 -18.72 4.53
CA GLU A 81 -14.88 -17.70 4.21
C GLU A 81 -13.65 -17.92 5.08
N THR A 82 -12.64 -18.48 4.48
CA THR A 82 -11.49 -18.93 5.22
C THR A 82 -10.49 -17.80 5.30
N ILE A 83 -10.18 -17.45 6.51
CA ILE A 83 -9.01 -16.64 6.77
C ILE A 83 -7.80 -17.49 6.39
N LYS A 84 -6.90 -16.90 5.64
CA LYS A 84 -5.70 -17.59 5.14
C LYS A 84 -4.86 -18.20 6.28
N ILE A 85 -4.39 -19.41 6.07
CA ILE A 85 -3.44 -20.07 6.95
C ILE A 85 -2.03 -19.79 6.43
N ALA A 86 -1.22 -19.20 7.26
CA ALA A 86 0.12 -18.75 6.90
C ALA A 86 1.15 -19.89 6.96
N ASP A 87 2.06 -19.94 6.00
CA ASP A 87 3.30 -20.72 6.12
C ASP A 87 4.23 -20.03 7.13
N ILE A 88 4.20 -20.51 8.36
CA ILE A 88 5.04 -20.02 9.46
C ILE A 88 6.49 -20.52 9.42
N THR A 89 6.84 -21.37 8.46
CA THR A 89 8.21 -21.84 8.25
C THR A 89 9.03 -20.88 7.40
N ASN A 90 8.41 -19.81 6.90
CA ASN A 90 9.09 -18.82 6.09
C ASN A 90 10.27 -18.20 6.87
N PRO A 91 11.52 -18.33 6.36
CA PRO A 91 12.72 -17.93 7.08
C PRO A 91 12.86 -16.42 7.33
N ILE A 92 11.99 -15.59 6.72
CA ILE A 92 12.00 -14.16 7.00
C ILE A 92 11.44 -13.84 8.39
N LEU A 93 10.65 -14.75 9.00
CA LEU A 93 9.95 -14.45 10.24
C LEU A 93 10.90 -14.54 11.45
N GLN A 94 10.83 -13.53 12.33
CA GLN A 94 11.40 -13.65 13.67
C GLN A 94 10.57 -14.66 14.48
N PRO A 95 11.18 -15.36 15.46
CA PRO A 95 10.49 -16.41 16.24
C PRO A 95 9.19 -15.95 16.89
N TRP A 96 9.14 -14.72 17.42
CA TRP A 96 7.93 -14.21 18.05
C TRP A 96 6.81 -13.96 17.02
N ALA A 97 7.17 -13.47 15.83
CA ALA A 97 6.22 -13.22 14.75
C ALA A 97 5.62 -14.54 14.25
N ALA A 98 6.47 -15.55 14.02
CA ALA A 98 6.03 -16.89 13.67
C ALA A 98 5.12 -17.49 14.76
N GLU A 99 5.43 -17.29 16.03
CA GLU A 99 4.61 -17.78 17.16
C GLU A 99 3.24 -17.10 17.23
N GLN A 100 3.16 -15.79 16.98
CA GLN A 100 1.88 -15.10 16.90
C GLN A 100 1.03 -15.62 15.74
N MET A 101 1.64 -15.79 14.58
CA MET A 101 0.97 -16.33 13.40
C MET A 101 0.53 -17.78 13.61
N ARG A 102 1.33 -18.60 14.30
CA ARG A 102 0.95 -19.97 14.69
C ARG A 102 -0.34 -19.99 15.51
N LYS A 103 -0.43 -19.15 16.54
CA LYS A 103 -1.64 -19.03 17.37
C LYS A 103 -2.85 -18.60 16.54
N ALA A 104 -2.67 -17.64 15.64
CA ALA A 104 -3.72 -17.18 14.76
C ALA A 104 -4.17 -18.28 13.78
N ASN A 105 -3.23 -19.07 13.24
CA ASN A 105 -3.56 -20.21 12.39
C ASN A 105 -4.34 -21.28 13.18
N GLU A 106 -3.90 -21.62 14.38
CA GLU A 106 -4.57 -22.61 15.24
C GLU A 106 -6.00 -22.20 15.58
N ALA A 107 -6.23 -20.92 15.88
CA ALA A 107 -7.56 -20.40 16.13
C ALA A 107 -8.47 -20.59 14.91
N VAL A 108 -8.00 -20.25 13.72
CA VAL A 108 -8.76 -20.43 12.47
C VAL A 108 -9.03 -21.91 12.19
N LEU A 109 -8.03 -22.77 12.34
CA LEU A 109 -8.19 -24.24 12.15
C LEU A 109 -9.12 -24.86 13.18
N ALA A 110 -9.28 -24.24 14.35
CA ALA A 110 -10.29 -24.63 15.36
C ALA A 110 -11.69 -24.07 15.06
N GLY A 111 -11.89 -23.45 13.90
CA GLY A 111 -13.20 -22.93 13.46
C GLY A 111 -13.50 -21.52 13.94
N LYS A 112 -12.54 -20.79 14.53
CA LYS A 112 -12.74 -19.40 14.91
C LYS A 112 -12.50 -18.50 13.71
N ILE A 113 -13.35 -17.50 13.55
CA ILE A 113 -13.15 -16.45 12.55
C ILE A 113 -12.15 -15.45 13.12
N GLY A 114 -10.96 -15.34 12.50
CA GLY A 114 -9.92 -14.40 12.93
C GLY A 114 -10.33 -12.95 12.70
N PHE A 115 -10.06 -12.12 13.67
CA PHE A 115 -10.35 -10.68 13.57
C PHE A 115 -9.27 -9.96 12.77
N THR A 116 -9.70 -9.03 11.92
CA THR A 116 -8.81 -8.12 11.20
C THR A 116 -9.23 -6.67 11.47
N ALA A 117 -8.35 -5.72 11.25
CA ALA A 117 -8.66 -4.29 11.36
C ALA A 117 -9.91 -3.93 10.53
N ARG A 118 -10.05 -4.51 9.36
CA ARG A 118 -11.18 -4.31 8.46
C ARG A 118 -12.52 -4.69 9.09
N ALA A 119 -12.59 -5.76 9.86
CA ALA A 119 -13.81 -6.18 10.54
C ALA A 119 -14.27 -5.16 11.60
N ARG A 120 -13.39 -4.23 11.97
CA ARG A 120 -13.65 -3.13 12.91
C ARG A 120 -13.74 -1.78 12.24
N CYS A 121 -13.81 -1.71 10.93
CA CYS A 121 -13.76 -0.46 10.16
C CYS A 121 -12.44 0.33 10.33
N TRP A 122 -11.40 -0.31 10.82
CA TRP A 122 -10.09 0.29 10.96
C TRP A 122 -9.29 0.21 9.65
N PRO A 123 -8.37 1.13 9.44
CA PRO A 123 -7.57 1.14 8.23
C PRO A 123 -6.72 -0.13 8.04
N ALA A 124 -6.53 -0.49 6.78
CA ALA A 124 -5.67 -1.60 6.40
C ALA A 124 -4.19 -1.37 6.73
N GLY A 125 -3.79 -0.11 6.82
CA GLY A 125 -2.39 0.24 6.96
C GLY A 125 -1.56 0.01 5.70
N VAL A 126 -0.26 0.32 5.79
CA VAL A 126 0.73 0.10 4.74
C VAL A 126 1.67 -1.02 5.23
N PRO A 127 2.03 -1.99 4.40
CA PRO A 127 1.64 -2.22 3.01
C PRO A 127 0.33 -3.01 2.84
N GLY A 128 -0.34 -3.38 3.94
CA GLY A 128 -1.50 -4.27 3.94
C GLY A 128 -2.60 -3.86 2.94
N PHE A 129 -2.83 -2.55 2.76
CA PHE A 129 -3.84 -2.06 1.81
C PHE A 129 -3.60 -2.52 0.37
N LEU A 130 -2.35 -2.84 -0.01
CA LEU A 130 -2.02 -3.35 -1.33
C LEU A 130 -2.64 -4.73 -1.60
N THR A 131 -2.94 -5.49 -0.55
CA THR A 131 -3.53 -6.82 -0.65
C THR A 131 -5.05 -6.83 -0.55
N TYR A 132 -5.69 -5.67 -0.30
CA TYR A 132 -7.14 -5.59 -0.21
C TYR A 132 -7.79 -5.90 -1.55
N PRO A 133 -8.75 -6.81 -1.58
CA PRO A 133 -9.42 -7.18 -2.81
C PRO A 133 -10.44 -6.13 -3.27
N VAL A 134 -10.74 -6.18 -4.52
CA VAL A 134 -11.96 -5.76 -5.23
C VAL A 134 -12.29 -4.29 -5.30
N THR A 135 -11.84 -3.41 -4.41
CA THR A 135 -12.13 -1.99 -4.57
C THR A 135 -11.05 -1.29 -5.37
N PRO A 136 -11.41 -0.48 -6.35
CA PRO A 136 -10.43 0.21 -7.17
C PRO A 136 -9.66 1.25 -6.37
N LEU A 137 -8.38 1.40 -6.70
CA LEU A 137 -7.55 2.51 -6.27
C LEU A 137 -7.78 3.71 -7.19
N TYR A 138 -7.83 4.89 -6.60
CA TYR A 138 -7.91 6.17 -7.30
C TYR A 138 -6.76 7.06 -6.86
N PHE A 139 -6.27 7.87 -7.79
CA PHE A 139 -5.15 8.78 -7.53
C PHE A 139 -5.55 10.20 -7.86
N ILE A 140 -5.22 11.11 -6.95
CA ILE A 140 -5.27 12.55 -7.17
C ILE A 140 -3.84 13.05 -7.04
N GLN A 141 -3.32 13.68 -8.08
CA GLN A 141 -1.94 14.15 -8.12
C GLN A 141 -1.91 15.67 -8.17
N SER A 142 -1.08 16.26 -7.33
CA SER A 142 -0.73 17.66 -7.32
C SER A 142 0.78 17.83 -7.38
N PRO A 143 1.33 19.04 -7.54
CA PRO A 143 2.77 19.27 -7.51
C PRO A 143 3.42 18.94 -6.15
N THR A 144 2.65 18.95 -5.08
CA THR A 144 3.16 18.79 -3.70
C THR A 144 2.72 17.53 -3.01
N GLU A 145 1.71 16.83 -3.54
CA GLU A 145 1.20 15.61 -2.92
C GLU A 145 0.53 14.67 -3.91
N VAL A 146 0.52 13.42 -3.57
CA VAL A 146 -0.32 12.39 -4.19
C VAL A 146 -1.28 11.86 -3.12
N VAL A 147 -2.56 11.82 -3.46
CA VAL A 147 -3.58 11.20 -2.63
C VAL A 147 -3.99 9.89 -3.28
N ILE A 148 -3.87 8.80 -2.53
CA ILE A 148 -4.34 7.47 -2.92
C ILE A 148 -5.59 7.18 -2.09
N THR A 149 -6.70 6.91 -2.74
CA THR A 149 -7.94 6.53 -2.08
C THR A 149 -8.53 5.29 -2.74
N TRP A 150 -9.33 4.56 -2.02
CA TRP A 150 -10.07 3.41 -2.54
C TRP A 150 -11.49 3.40 -1.99
N GLY A 151 -12.38 2.72 -2.71
CA GLY A 151 -13.81 2.78 -2.44
C GLY A 151 -14.22 2.13 -1.13
N GLN A 152 -13.38 1.29 -0.55
CA GLN A 152 -13.70 0.65 0.71
C GLN A 152 -13.44 1.57 1.89
N ASP A 153 -14.49 1.86 2.65
CA ASP A 153 -14.46 2.67 3.87
C ASP A 153 -13.89 4.09 3.66
N PHE A 154 -13.88 4.56 2.41
CA PHE A 154 -13.33 5.87 2.02
C PHE A 154 -11.95 6.16 2.58
N GLN A 155 -11.13 5.13 2.74
CA GLN A 155 -9.78 5.30 3.26
C GLN A 155 -8.94 6.12 2.31
N LEU A 156 -8.10 6.96 2.89
CA LEU A 156 -7.29 7.91 2.16
C LEU A 156 -5.86 7.91 2.71
N ARG A 157 -4.90 7.81 1.78
CA ARG A 157 -3.48 7.93 2.08
C ARG A 157 -2.92 9.16 1.39
N ARG A 158 -2.21 10.01 2.12
CA ARG A 158 -1.51 11.17 1.58
C ARG A 158 -0.03 10.89 1.50
N VAL A 159 0.58 11.23 0.37
CA VAL A 159 2.02 11.16 0.13
C VAL A 159 2.53 12.57 -0.14
N TYR A 160 3.38 13.09 0.70
CA TYR A 160 3.95 14.42 0.56
C TYR A 160 5.18 14.36 -0.36
N LEU A 161 5.19 15.18 -1.43
CA LEU A 161 6.23 15.10 -2.45
C LEU A 161 7.42 16.01 -2.15
N ASN A 162 8.62 15.48 -2.37
CA ASN A 162 9.90 16.21 -2.32
C ASN A 162 10.17 16.88 -0.96
N VAL A 163 9.68 16.30 0.11
CA VAL A 163 9.98 16.75 1.48
C VAL A 163 10.56 15.58 2.29
N PRO A 164 11.39 15.86 3.32
CA PRO A 164 11.84 14.83 4.24
C PRO A 164 10.71 14.38 5.17
N HIS A 165 10.88 13.25 5.82
CA HIS A 165 10.03 12.86 6.96
C HIS A 165 10.12 13.88 8.10
N SER A 166 9.03 13.98 8.85
CA SER A 166 9.01 14.73 10.11
C SER A 166 10.04 14.14 11.08
N PRO A 167 10.70 14.96 11.90
CA PRO A 167 11.64 14.45 12.90
C PRO A 167 11.03 13.45 13.89
N ASN A 168 9.73 13.60 14.16
CA ASN A 168 8.96 12.74 15.04
C ASN A 168 7.58 12.50 14.40
N PRO A 169 7.45 11.57 13.46
CA PRO A 169 6.19 11.28 12.83
C PRO A 169 5.19 10.75 13.87
N ARG A 170 3.96 11.27 13.83
CA ARG A 170 2.89 10.78 14.69
C ARG A 170 2.48 9.38 14.22
N PRO A 171 2.53 8.35 15.08
CA PRO A 171 2.12 7.01 14.70
C PRO A 171 0.69 6.97 14.18
N SER A 172 0.48 6.27 13.08
CA SER A 172 -0.84 6.05 12.49
C SER A 172 -0.87 4.73 11.71
N TRP A 173 -2.07 4.27 11.32
CA TRP A 173 -2.23 3.06 10.51
C TRP A 173 -1.52 3.16 9.15
N PHE A 174 -1.55 4.31 8.52
CA PHE A 174 -0.89 4.54 7.23
C PHE A 174 0.54 5.08 7.36
N GLY A 175 0.99 5.37 8.57
CA GLY A 175 2.27 6.02 8.80
C GLY A 175 2.33 7.44 8.19
N GLU A 176 3.54 7.98 8.12
CA GLU A 176 3.86 9.17 7.37
C GLU A 176 4.52 8.77 6.06
N SER A 177 3.90 9.14 4.93
CA SER A 177 4.41 8.84 3.59
C SER A 177 4.98 10.10 2.96
N VAL A 178 6.24 10.03 2.55
CA VAL A 178 6.89 11.01 1.69
C VAL A 178 7.24 10.38 0.36
N GLY A 179 7.39 11.14 -0.70
CA GLY A 179 7.68 10.56 -2.01
C GLY A 179 8.35 11.51 -2.97
N HIS A 180 8.79 10.94 -4.07
CA HIS A 180 9.35 11.68 -5.19
C HIS A 180 9.19 10.85 -6.48
N TYR A 181 9.37 11.51 -7.61
CA TYR A 181 9.39 10.82 -8.90
C TYR A 181 10.82 10.53 -9.33
N GLU A 182 11.09 9.29 -9.74
CA GLU A 182 12.37 8.87 -10.32
C GLU A 182 12.21 8.57 -11.82
N ASN A 183 13.24 8.91 -12.58
CA ASN A 183 13.36 8.62 -14.03
C ASN A 183 12.15 9.07 -14.90
N GLY A 184 11.26 9.89 -14.36
CA GLY A 184 10.06 10.35 -15.05
C GLY A 184 8.96 9.30 -15.23
N ASP A 185 9.09 8.08 -14.64
CA ASP A 185 8.13 6.99 -14.82
C ASP A 185 7.74 6.26 -13.52
N THR A 186 8.43 6.52 -12.43
CA THR A 186 8.25 5.81 -11.16
C THR A 186 7.97 6.78 -10.02
N LEU A 187 6.87 6.57 -9.30
CA LEU A 187 6.63 7.22 -8.01
C LEU A 187 7.23 6.34 -6.91
N VAL A 188 8.20 6.87 -6.19
CA VAL A 188 8.77 6.24 -5.00
C VAL A 188 8.09 6.82 -3.77
N ILE A 189 7.61 5.96 -2.89
CA ILE A 189 6.97 6.34 -1.62
C ILE A 189 7.74 5.67 -0.49
N ASP A 190 8.19 6.47 0.45
CA ASP A 190 8.85 6.04 1.68
C ASP A 190 7.91 6.28 2.86
N THR A 191 7.69 5.26 3.71
CA THR A 191 6.71 5.33 4.79
C THR A 191 7.27 4.78 6.09
N ILE A 192 7.16 5.56 7.15
CA ILE A 192 7.55 5.25 8.52
C ILE A 192 6.47 5.71 9.52
N GLY A 193 6.63 5.44 10.80
CA GLY A 193 5.75 5.96 11.84
C GLY A 193 4.41 5.20 11.89
N PHE A 194 4.47 3.89 11.90
CA PHE A 194 3.28 3.04 12.02
C PHE A 194 2.84 2.87 13.47
N VAL A 195 1.53 2.76 13.68
CA VAL A 195 0.98 2.37 14.97
C VAL A 195 1.28 0.88 15.22
N GLU A 196 1.74 0.56 16.43
CA GLU A 196 1.87 -0.82 16.87
C GLU A 196 0.55 -1.24 17.51
N HIS A 197 -0.16 -2.13 16.85
CA HIS A 197 -1.48 -2.59 17.30
C HIS A 197 -1.67 -4.08 16.96
N PRO A 198 -2.33 -4.87 17.84
CA PRO A 198 -2.52 -6.31 17.61
C PRO A 198 -3.22 -6.68 16.31
N LEU A 199 -3.98 -5.76 15.72
CA LEU A 199 -4.66 -5.95 14.44
C LEU A 199 -3.99 -5.20 13.27
N SER A 200 -2.81 -4.61 13.48
CA SER A 200 -2.01 -4.02 12.40
C SER A 200 -1.11 -5.08 11.79
N PHE A 201 -1.34 -5.39 10.53
CA PHE A 201 -0.65 -6.45 9.82
C PHE A 201 -0.10 -5.95 8.48
N VAL A 202 0.98 -6.57 8.02
CA VAL A 202 1.55 -6.22 6.71
C VAL A 202 0.85 -6.90 5.53
N ASP A 203 0.05 -7.95 5.79
CA ASP A 203 -0.63 -8.76 4.77
C ASP A 203 -1.89 -9.45 5.30
N ASN A 204 -2.57 -10.20 4.43
CA ASN A 204 -3.76 -10.98 4.77
C ASN A 204 -3.47 -12.29 5.52
N TYR A 205 -2.20 -12.63 5.73
CA TYR A 205 -1.80 -13.75 6.60
C TYR A 205 -1.67 -13.34 8.07
N ARG A 206 -2.01 -12.11 8.40
CA ARG A 206 -1.88 -11.51 9.73
C ARG A 206 -0.42 -11.47 10.20
N THR A 207 0.50 -11.26 9.25
CA THR A 207 1.92 -11.10 9.57
C THR A 207 2.11 -9.83 10.39
N PRO A 208 2.55 -9.95 11.65
CA PRO A 208 2.69 -8.80 12.53
C PRO A 208 3.91 -7.96 12.17
N HIS A 209 3.92 -6.74 12.66
CA HIS A 209 5.07 -5.83 12.57
C HIS A 209 5.30 -5.12 13.92
N THR A 210 6.44 -4.44 14.03
CA THR A 210 6.73 -3.55 15.15
C THR A 210 6.57 -2.08 14.74
N LYS A 211 6.75 -1.17 15.68
CA LYS A 211 6.79 0.28 15.41
C LYS A 211 7.95 0.69 14.47
N ASP A 212 8.95 -0.17 14.30
CA ASP A 212 10.12 0.09 13.47
C ASP A 212 9.91 -0.35 12.00
N LEU A 213 8.66 -0.68 11.65
CA LEU A 213 8.29 -0.97 10.27
C LEU A 213 8.64 0.23 9.36
N HIS A 214 9.32 -0.07 8.27
CA HIS A 214 9.68 0.87 7.21
C HIS A 214 9.35 0.24 5.86
N VAL A 215 8.57 0.93 5.05
CA VAL A 215 8.11 0.44 3.75
C VAL A 215 8.50 1.43 2.66
N VAL A 216 9.19 0.93 1.66
CA VAL A 216 9.52 1.71 0.45
C VAL A 216 8.81 1.09 -0.74
N GLU A 217 7.93 1.84 -1.38
CA GLU A 217 7.14 1.40 -2.52
C GLU A 217 7.59 2.10 -3.79
N ARG A 218 7.58 1.36 -4.89
CA ARG A 218 7.87 1.86 -6.24
C ARG A 218 6.68 1.57 -7.13
N TRP A 219 6.01 2.62 -7.56
CA TRP A 219 4.79 2.57 -8.34
C TRP A 219 5.08 2.94 -9.78
N LYS A 220 4.74 2.06 -10.70
CA LYS A 220 5.02 2.24 -12.12
C LYS A 220 3.86 1.81 -13.00
N ILE A 221 3.55 2.64 -14.00
CA ILE A 221 2.61 2.26 -15.04
C ILE A 221 3.37 1.49 -16.12
N VAL A 222 2.89 0.30 -16.42
CA VAL A 222 3.54 -0.62 -17.38
C VAL A 222 2.56 -1.06 -18.48
N GLU A 223 3.06 -1.80 -19.46
CA GLU A 223 2.26 -2.35 -20.56
C GLU A 223 1.37 -1.31 -21.26
N ASN A 224 1.98 -0.20 -21.71
CA ASN A 224 1.31 0.89 -22.43
C ASN A 224 0.12 1.50 -21.66
N GLY A 225 0.19 1.56 -20.33
CA GLY A 225 -0.84 2.17 -19.51
C GLY A 225 -1.92 1.22 -19.01
N ALA A 226 -1.85 -0.06 -19.38
CA ALA A 226 -2.85 -1.05 -19.00
C ALA A 226 -2.74 -1.51 -17.54
N TRP A 227 -1.52 -1.51 -16.98
CA TRP A 227 -1.25 -2.01 -15.65
C TRP A 227 -0.49 -1.00 -14.79
N LEU A 228 -0.78 -1.01 -13.52
CA LEU A 228 -0.02 -0.37 -12.47
C LEU A 228 0.67 -1.47 -11.67
N GLU A 229 1.99 -1.41 -11.58
CA GLU A 229 2.81 -2.34 -10.82
C GLU A 229 3.40 -1.63 -9.62
N VAL A 230 3.39 -2.33 -8.49
CA VAL A 230 3.95 -1.85 -7.23
C VAL A 230 4.95 -2.87 -6.73
N GLU A 231 6.17 -2.43 -6.51
CA GLU A 231 7.18 -3.16 -5.74
C GLU A 231 7.28 -2.51 -4.37
N ALA A 232 7.03 -3.28 -3.32
CA ALA A 232 7.16 -2.83 -1.93
C ALA A 232 8.33 -3.57 -1.27
N LYS A 233 9.27 -2.82 -0.71
CA LYS A 233 10.35 -3.32 0.13
C LYS A 233 9.98 -3.09 1.59
N ILE A 234 9.93 -4.16 2.35
CA ILE A 234 9.54 -4.16 3.75
C ILE A 234 10.77 -4.42 4.63
N VAL A 235 10.96 -3.55 5.60
CA VAL A 235 12.07 -3.61 6.56
C VAL A 235 11.49 -3.46 7.96
N ASP A 236 11.68 -4.45 8.81
CA ASP A 236 11.37 -4.39 10.24
C ASP A 236 12.21 -5.45 10.94
N ARG A 237 13.30 -5.05 11.56
CA ARG A 237 14.23 -5.97 12.22
C ARG A 237 13.65 -6.65 13.46
N GLY A 238 12.60 -6.06 14.03
CA GLY A 238 11.87 -6.67 15.14
C GLY A 238 11.01 -7.85 14.67
N ALA A 239 10.37 -7.75 13.52
CA ALA A 239 9.47 -8.76 13.00
C ALA A 239 10.14 -9.72 11.99
N PHE A 240 11.15 -9.25 11.26
CA PHE A 240 11.79 -10.00 10.16
C PHE A 240 13.28 -10.16 10.34
N THR A 241 13.79 -11.32 9.98
CA THR A 241 15.22 -11.66 10.00
C THR A 241 16.01 -10.92 8.91
N THR A 242 15.35 -10.54 7.83
CA THR A 242 15.91 -9.84 6.67
C THR A 242 14.84 -8.99 5.99
N PRO A 243 15.22 -7.89 5.33
CA PRO A 243 14.31 -7.20 4.43
C PRO A 243 13.79 -8.13 3.32
N TRP A 244 12.54 -7.94 2.94
CA TRP A 244 11.91 -8.70 1.87
C TRP A 244 11.16 -7.78 0.92
N THR A 245 10.85 -8.29 -0.25
CA THR A 245 10.16 -7.54 -1.31
C THR A 245 8.88 -8.26 -1.69
N ALA A 246 7.85 -7.48 -1.94
CA ALA A 246 6.55 -7.91 -2.40
C ALA A 246 6.19 -7.17 -3.69
N LEU A 247 5.45 -7.82 -4.56
CA LEU A 247 4.89 -7.21 -5.75
C LEU A 247 3.37 -7.20 -5.68
N GLN A 248 2.75 -6.20 -6.32
CA GLN A 248 1.32 -6.18 -6.58
C GLN A 248 1.04 -5.54 -7.93
N ARG A 249 -0.04 -5.98 -8.58
CA ARG A 249 -0.43 -5.48 -9.89
C ARG A 249 -1.91 -5.15 -9.94
N TYR A 250 -2.21 -4.03 -10.57
CA TYR A 250 -3.56 -3.54 -10.76
C TYR A 250 -3.80 -3.27 -12.24
N ARG A 251 -4.95 -3.67 -12.74
CA ARG A 251 -5.37 -3.38 -14.10
C ARG A 251 -6.23 -2.12 -14.12
N ARG A 252 -6.01 -1.28 -15.11
CA ARG A 252 -6.92 -0.17 -15.38
C ARG A 252 -8.22 -0.71 -15.96
N VAL A 253 -9.33 -0.42 -15.31
CA VAL A 253 -10.65 -0.89 -15.75
C VAL A 253 -11.66 0.25 -15.68
N ALA A 254 -12.68 0.16 -16.55
CA ALA A 254 -13.85 1.01 -16.41
C ALA A 254 -14.62 0.61 -15.15
N GLN A 255 -14.86 1.58 -14.28
CA GLN A 255 -15.68 1.44 -13.09
C GLN A 255 -16.79 2.49 -13.17
N GLY A 256 -17.89 2.23 -12.51
CA GLY A 256 -18.89 3.27 -12.28
C GLY A 256 -18.33 4.39 -11.40
N PRO A 257 -19.12 5.39 -11.10
CA PRO A 257 -18.73 6.40 -10.11
C PRO A 257 -18.36 5.72 -8.79
N LEU A 258 -17.44 6.35 -8.05
CA LEU A 258 -17.07 5.89 -6.71
C LEU A 258 -18.33 5.81 -5.86
N GLY A 259 -18.73 4.59 -5.51
CA GLY A 259 -19.91 4.36 -4.68
C GLY A 259 -19.66 4.72 -3.23
N GLU A 260 -20.71 5.05 -2.53
CA GLU A 260 -20.65 5.20 -1.08
C GLU A 260 -20.59 3.80 -0.44
N GLN A 261 -19.59 3.60 0.40
CA GLN A 261 -19.45 2.41 1.21
C GLN A 261 -19.21 2.84 2.66
N VAL A 262 -20.16 2.52 3.50
CA VAL A 262 -20.09 2.85 4.93
C VAL A 262 -19.85 1.57 5.69
N CYS A 263 -18.73 1.51 6.40
CA CYS A 263 -18.47 0.43 7.34
C CYS A 263 -19.28 0.68 8.62
N ALA A 264 -19.96 -0.34 9.12
CA ALA A 264 -20.65 -0.28 10.39
C ALA A 264 -19.69 -0.71 11.52
N GLU A 265 -19.37 0.19 12.40
CA GLU A 265 -18.75 -0.18 13.69
C GLU A 265 -19.70 -1.09 14.48
N ASN A 266 -19.19 -1.82 15.45
CA ASN A 266 -19.95 -2.82 16.21
C ASN A 266 -20.36 -4.07 15.40
N ASN A 267 -19.55 -4.50 14.46
CA ASN A 267 -19.65 -5.83 13.88
C ASN A 267 -19.28 -6.86 14.97
N GLY A 268 -20.22 -7.09 15.87
CA GLY A 268 -20.12 -8.14 16.87
C GLY A 268 -20.61 -9.49 16.30
N ASP A 269 -20.45 -10.53 17.09
CA ASP A 269 -21.01 -11.84 16.74
C ASP A 269 -22.53 -11.85 16.95
N HIS A 270 -23.27 -11.25 16.00
CA HIS A 270 -24.72 -11.20 16.02
C HIS A 270 -25.39 -12.55 15.64
N PHE A 271 -24.61 -13.50 15.15
CA PHE A 271 -25.11 -14.78 14.65
C PHE A 271 -24.52 -15.99 15.37
N ALA A 272 -23.84 -15.76 16.49
CA ALA A 272 -23.14 -16.82 17.26
C ALA A 272 -22.19 -17.66 16.40
N GLN A 273 -21.38 -16.99 15.58
CA GLN A 273 -20.43 -17.61 14.67
C GLN A 273 -19.08 -17.93 15.33
N ASP A 274 -18.99 -17.85 16.66
CA ASP A 274 -17.76 -18.09 17.45
C ASP A 274 -16.57 -17.22 16.97
N ILE A 275 -16.85 -15.94 16.73
CA ILE A 275 -15.84 -14.96 16.32
C ILE A 275 -14.86 -14.79 17.50
N GLU A 276 -13.57 -14.86 17.20
CA GLU A 276 -12.53 -14.63 18.19
C GLU A 276 -12.68 -13.24 18.83
N PRO A 277 -12.61 -13.13 20.17
CA PRO A 277 -12.75 -11.84 20.83
C PRO A 277 -11.76 -10.81 20.29
N ILE A 278 -12.25 -9.59 20.09
CA ILE A 278 -11.40 -8.49 19.67
C ILE A 278 -10.35 -8.26 20.75
N PRO A 279 -9.06 -8.18 20.40
CA PRO A 279 -8.04 -7.78 21.35
C PRO A 279 -8.42 -6.45 21.99
N GLN A 280 -8.56 -6.46 23.31
CA GLN A 280 -8.86 -5.25 24.07
C GLN A 280 -7.57 -4.45 24.20
N ASP A 281 -7.50 -3.33 23.54
CA ASP A 281 -6.54 -2.29 23.83
C ASP A 281 -7.25 -1.19 24.59
N GLY A 282 -6.85 -0.96 25.82
CA GLY A 282 -7.40 0.11 26.66
C GLY A 282 -6.87 1.50 26.30
N THR A 283 -5.99 1.59 25.30
CA THR A 283 -5.41 2.85 24.85
C THR A 283 -6.36 3.50 23.85
N PRO A 284 -6.79 4.74 24.07
CA PRO A 284 -7.58 5.44 23.04
C PRO A 284 -6.78 5.63 21.74
N ASP A 285 -7.42 5.38 20.61
CA ASP A 285 -6.80 5.50 19.27
C ASP A 285 -6.65 6.97 18.79
N PHE A 286 -6.90 7.97 19.63
CA PHE A 286 -6.87 9.40 19.30
C PHE A 286 -6.19 10.26 20.35
#